data_876b738e4c6c7c3332a65f607df6c89b
#
_entry.id   876b738e4c6c7c3332a65f607df6c89b
#
_cell.length_a   1.000
_cell.length_b   1.000
_cell.length_c   1.000
_cell.angle_alpha   90.00
_cell.angle_beta   90.00
_cell.angle_gamma   90.00
#
_symmetry.space_group_name_H-M   'P 1'
#
loop_
_entity.id
_entity.type
_entity.pdbx_description
1 polymer ?
#
loop_
_entity_poly.entity_id
_entity_poly.type
_entity_poly.pdbx_seq_one_letter_code
_entity_poly.pdbx_strand_id
1 'polypeptide(L)'
;MRKLLNLLLSLVCALWLALPCAAATRQPVSQDYIDKYFTSVAAASCLGVYLPEDSTEFNYLRAYGWRIMPQKLRSGRVETNFAIAHNYFPELKKRIFLVTFRGSANKKDWSINLRTHRVNYGGSTLAEMDALAKEPLRKGEPAVHSGFNAYVDTVMRTSVLDDKGQLRGVFKAVAERSDAIMILSGHSLGGAAATLLGQRLLDLGMPPERLCVVSFGAPAVGNEAFANAYGSRLRLLRITNTADPVPGSLQTFFGGYKQFGQHIKYSLSPQISNIQHDMAMYFDYSVGDFYNEYDRQVALGRIFPMSDRKMTVGKPMVALWIFESENLKKLATIMDLKRFVTDEYKRMLPSYMVMDKSLGKDAYAHQDIVQKSRFAGADYILICGIDGYRQPQADGWYLTLDQALFDEQGRMLTMSSLGRKVLPAIGNVQAVGESLMAARKELHAQLPFVLVQFEPELWQK
;
A
#
# COMPACT_ATOMS: atom_id res chain seq x y z
N MET A 1 -26.81 -54.26 -34.49
CA MET A 1 -26.62 -53.59 -33.16
C MET A 1 -25.21 -53.04 -32.92
N ARG A 2 -24.10 -53.80 -33.04
CA ARG A 2 -22.73 -53.26 -32.77
C ARG A 2 -22.28 -52.09 -33.68
N LYS A 3 -22.69 -52.07 -34.96
CA LYS A 3 -22.33 -50.95 -35.88
C LYS A 3 -23.07 -49.65 -35.54
N LEU A 4 -24.31 -49.75 -35.05
CA LEU A 4 -25.10 -48.55 -34.59
C LEU A 4 -24.54 -47.98 -33.30
N LEU A 5 -24.10 -48.84 -32.38
CA LEU A 5 -23.49 -48.43 -31.11
C LEU A 5 -22.15 -47.71 -31.32
N ASN A 6 -21.31 -48.19 -32.24
CA ASN A 6 -20.06 -47.54 -32.56
C ASN A 6 -20.26 -46.20 -33.29
N LEU A 7 -21.31 -46.06 -34.09
CA LEU A 7 -21.66 -44.79 -34.73
C LEU A 7 -22.14 -43.75 -33.72
N LEU A 8 -22.98 -44.19 -32.72
CA LEU A 8 -23.42 -43.34 -31.63
C LEU A 8 -22.30 -42.92 -30.72
N LEU A 9 -21.37 -43.83 -30.37
CA LEU A 9 -20.20 -43.46 -29.56
C LEU A 9 -19.25 -42.48 -30.32
N SER A 10 -19.05 -42.67 -31.61
CA SER A 10 -18.22 -41.72 -32.39
C SER A 10 -18.87 -40.35 -32.58
N LEU A 11 -20.23 -40.28 -32.67
CA LEU A 11 -20.98 -39.02 -32.67
C LEU A 11 -20.91 -38.28 -31.32
N VAL A 12 -21.04 -39.03 -30.21
CA VAL A 12 -20.94 -38.46 -28.87
C VAL A 12 -19.53 -37.93 -28.57
N CYS A 13 -18.46 -38.68 -28.97
CA CYS A 13 -17.11 -38.21 -28.86
C CYS A 13 -16.81 -36.99 -29.78
N ALA A 14 -17.38 -36.95 -30.97
CA ALA A 14 -17.25 -35.83 -31.89
C ALA A 14 -17.99 -34.59 -31.39
N LEU A 15 -19.15 -34.73 -30.71
CA LEU A 15 -19.85 -33.64 -30.09
C LEU A 15 -19.13 -33.11 -28.83
N TRP A 16 -18.42 -33.95 -28.09
CA TRP A 16 -17.58 -33.53 -26.96
C TRP A 16 -16.31 -32.79 -27.40
N LEU A 17 -15.76 -33.12 -28.59
CA LEU A 17 -14.60 -32.44 -29.18
C LEU A 17 -14.98 -31.16 -29.94
N ALA A 18 -16.27 -30.97 -30.24
CA ALA A 18 -16.78 -29.81 -30.97
C ALA A 18 -17.43 -28.77 -30.08
N LEU A 19 -17.43 -28.93 -28.75
CA LEU A 19 -17.69 -27.80 -27.88
C LEU A 19 -16.51 -26.84 -28.06
N PRO A 20 -16.73 -25.64 -28.64
CA PRO A 20 -15.70 -24.65 -28.61
C PRO A 20 -15.40 -24.47 -27.14
N CYS A 21 -14.16 -24.75 -26.72
CA CYS A 21 -13.62 -24.22 -25.51
C CYS A 21 -13.63 -22.70 -25.75
N ALA A 22 -14.81 -22.08 -25.57
CA ALA A 22 -14.91 -20.66 -25.45
C ALA A 22 -14.00 -20.37 -24.27
N ALA A 23 -12.78 -19.92 -24.54
CA ALA A 23 -11.93 -19.34 -23.55
C ALA A 23 -12.82 -18.31 -22.87
N ALA A 24 -13.35 -18.66 -21.71
CA ALA A 24 -14.23 -17.78 -20.95
C ALA A 24 -13.44 -16.50 -20.80
N THR A 25 -13.85 -15.45 -21.50
CA THR A 25 -13.17 -14.17 -21.47
C THR A 25 -13.23 -13.75 -20.02
N ARG A 26 -12.07 -13.81 -19.36
CA ARG A 26 -11.92 -13.58 -17.95
C ARG A 26 -12.47 -12.20 -17.64
N GLN A 27 -13.41 -12.11 -16.72
CA GLN A 27 -13.93 -10.82 -16.32
C GLN A 27 -12.79 -9.97 -15.73
N PRO A 28 -12.71 -8.68 -16.07
CA PRO A 28 -11.68 -7.82 -15.52
C PRO A 28 -11.81 -7.73 -14.00
N VAL A 29 -10.69 -7.50 -13.32
CA VAL A 29 -10.68 -7.19 -11.89
C VAL A 29 -11.52 -5.95 -11.62
N SER A 30 -12.09 -5.85 -10.42
CA SER A 30 -12.90 -4.70 -10.05
C SER A 30 -12.05 -3.44 -9.88
N GLN A 31 -12.66 -2.27 -10.06
CA GLN A 31 -12.00 -1.00 -9.74
C GLN A 31 -11.67 -0.93 -8.24
N ASP A 32 -12.50 -1.51 -7.38
CA ASP A 32 -12.27 -1.59 -5.93
C ASP A 32 -10.97 -2.33 -5.59
N TYR A 33 -10.65 -3.40 -6.31
CA TYR A 33 -9.36 -4.10 -6.16
C TYR A 33 -8.17 -3.20 -6.49
N ILE A 34 -8.26 -2.48 -7.61
CA ILE A 34 -7.21 -1.55 -8.05
C ILE A 34 -7.05 -0.42 -7.02
N ASP A 35 -8.15 0.12 -6.53
CA ASP A 35 -8.16 1.19 -5.53
C ASP A 35 -7.54 0.75 -4.20
N LYS A 36 -7.86 -0.44 -3.72
CA LYS A 36 -7.31 -0.98 -2.47
C LYS A 36 -5.83 -1.33 -2.60
N TYR A 37 -5.39 -1.84 -3.75
CA TYR A 37 -3.98 -2.03 -4.03
C TYR A 37 -3.21 -0.70 -3.93
N PHE A 38 -3.65 0.33 -4.67
CA PHE A 38 -2.95 1.61 -4.63
C PHE A 38 -3.13 2.35 -3.30
N THR A 39 -4.19 2.09 -2.55
CA THR A 39 -4.35 2.59 -1.18
C THR A 39 -3.29 1.99 -0.25
N SER A 40 -3.01 0.67 -0.34
CA SER A 40 -1.96 0.04 0.46
C SER A 40 -0.55 0.55 0.09
N VAL A 41 -0.28 0.75 -1.21
CA VAL A 41 0.98 1.36 -1.70
C VAL A 41 1.11 2.82 -1.22
N ALA A 42 0.04 3.60 -1.30
CA ALA A 42 0.01 4.97 -0.81
C ALA A 42 0.25 5.03 0.71
N ALA A 43 -0.31 4.09 1.47
CA ALA A 43 -0.09 3.99 2.90
C ALA A 43 1.38 3.66 3.25
N ALA A 44 2.01 2.73 2.53
CA ALA A 44 3.44 2.44 2.68
C ALA A 44 4.31 3.68 2.38
N SER A 45 3.97 4.43 1.32
CA SER A 45 4.68 5.67 0.99
C SER A 45 4.46 6.76 2.04
N CYS A 46 3.26 6.84 2.64
CA CYS A 46 2.98 7.76 3.75
C CYS A 46 3.79 7.44 5.01
N LEU A 47 4.09 6.18 5.30
CA LEU A 47 5.04 5.82 6.36
C LEU A 47 6.45 6.29 5.99
N GLY A 48 6.91 5.93 4.79
CA GLY A 48 8.28 6.22 4.34
C GLY A 48 8.62 7.71 4.34
N VAL A 49 7.67 8.60 4.02
CA VAL A 49 7.92 10.05 3.95
C VAL A 49 8.20 10.70 5.33
N TYR A 50 7.88 10.03 6.44
CA TYR A 50 8.23 10.47 7.79
C TYR A 50 9.63 10.06 8.22
N LEU A 51 10.25 9.13 7.53
CA LEU A 51 11.48 8.45 7.87
C LEU A 51 12.64 8.90 6.96
N PRO A 52 13.89 8.52 7.27
CA PRO A 52 15.02 8.73 6.37
C PRO A 52 14.80 8.11 4.98
N GLU A 53 15.49 8.62 3.98
CA GLU A 53 15.37 8.20 2.58
C GLU A 53 15.71 6.72 2.35
N ASP A 54 16.57 6.17 3.17
CA ASP A 54 16.97 4.75 3.17
C ASP A 54 16.13 3.89 4.11
N SER A 55 14.97 4.40 4.55
CA SER A 55 14.05 3.67 5.43
C SER A 55 13.62 2.33 4.83
N THR A 56 13.22 1.43 5.71
CA THR A 56 12.73 0.11 5.33
C THR A 56 11.47 0.20 4.48
N GLU A 57 10.59 1.16 4.75
CA GLU A 57 9.34 1.37 4.03
C GLU A 57 9.59 1.81 2.57
N PHE A 58 10.52 2.73 2.35
CA PHE A 58 10.91 3.08 0.98
C PHE A 58 11.66 1.96 0.28
N ASN A 59 12.49 1.20 1.00
CA ASN A 59 13.15 0.03 0.45
C ASN A 59 12.15 -1.10 0.12
N TYR A 60 11.08 -1.24 0.91
CA TYR A 60 9.97 -2.14 0.59
C TYR A 60 9.33 -1.76 -0.76
N LEU A 61 8.97 -0.51 -0.94
CA LEU A 61 8.43 -0.03 -2.23
C LEU A 61 9.42 -0.19 -3.40
N ARG A 62 10.72 0.10 -3.18
CA ARG A 62 11.76 -0.12 -4.19
C ARG A 62 11.87 -1.58 -4.60
N ALA A 63 11.69 -2.51 -3.64
CA ALA A 63 11.66 -3.94 -3.93
C ALA A 63 10.52 -4.32 -4.87
N TYR A 64 9.41 -3.59 -4.85
CA TYR A 64 8.27 -3.73 -5.76
C TYR A 64 8.39 -2.86 -7.03
N GLY A 65 9.60 -2.47 -7.40
CA GLY A 65 9.88 -1.77 -8.65
C GLY A 65 9.58 -0.27 -8.62
N TRP A 66 9.17 0.31 -7.49
CA TRP A 66 8.94 1.75 -7.39
C TRP A 66 10.25 2.51 -7.39
N ARG A 67 10.35 3.51 -8.25
CA ARG A 67 11.44 4.50 -8.22
C ARG A 67 10.98 5.67 -7.39
N ILE A 68 11.74 6.01 -6.34
CA ILE A 68 11.34 7.00 -5.32
C ILE A 68 12.36 8.13 -5.30
N MET A 69 11.87 9.35 -5.34
CA MET A 69 12.64 10.60 -5.30
C MET A 69 12.09 11.47 -4.16
N PRO A 70 12.71 11.44 -2.98
CA PRO A 70 12.36 12.33 -1.88
C PRO A 70 12.65 13.79 -2.22
N GLN A 71 11.80 14.70 -1.74
CA GLN A 71 11.86 16.13 -1.95
C GLN A 71 11.74 16.86 -0.62
N LYS A 72 12.69 17.76 -0.36
CA LYS A 72 12.63 18.69 0.77
C LYS A 72 12.60 20.10 0.23
N LEU A 73 11.55 20.83 0.55
CA LEU A 73 11.37 22.19 0.10
C LEU A 73 11.21 23.12 1.30
N ARG A 74 11.83 24.28 1.21
CA ARG A 74 11.70 25.33 2.20
C ARG A 74 11.44 26.66 1.52
N SER A 75 10.35 27.33 1.89
CA SER A 75 10.04 28.66 1.44
C SER A 75 9.60 29.51 2.64
N GLY A 76 10.40 30.47 3.02
CA GLY A 76 10.17 31.28 4.21
C GLY A 76 10.08 30.42 5.48
N ARG A 77 8.91 30.44 6.14
CA ARG A 77 8.62 29.66 7.35
C ARG A 77 7.96 28.30 7.06
N VAL A 78 7.64 28.02 5.80
CA VAL A 78 6.97 26.78 5.40
C VAL A 78 8.05 25.79 4.95
N GLU A 79 8.13 24.67 5.64
CA GLU A 79 8.92 23.51 5.24
C GLU A 79 7.97 22.42 4.80
N THR A 80 8.18 21.89 3.60
CA THR A 80 7.38 20.83 3.03
C THR A 80 8.28 19.66 2.65
N ASN A 81 7.90 18.46 3.12
CA ASN A 81 8.58 17.23 2.72
C ASN A 81 7.57 16.36 1.98
N PHE A 82 7.95 15.87 0.81
CA PHE A 82 7.16 14.94 0.05
C PHE A 82 8.05 14.01 -0.77
N ALA A 83 7.50 12.93 -1.27
CA ALA A 83 8.19 12.02 -2.16
C ALA A 83 7.40 11.88 -3.47
N ILE A 84 8.13 11.78 -4.57
CA ILE A 84 7.58 11.39 -5.87
C ILE A 84 8.05 9.97 -6.15
N ALA A 85 7.12 9.05 -6.32
CA ALA A 85 7.40 7.69 -6.72
C ALA A 85 6.71 7.36 -8.04
N HIS A 86 7.29 6.47 -8.84
CA HIS A 86 6.61 6.00 -10.05
C HIS A 86 6.92 4.55 -10.35
N ASN A 87 5.96 3.89 -11.00
CA ASN A 87 6.09 2.54 -11.53
C ASN A 87 5.23 2.37 -12.78
N TYR A 88 5.51 1.34 -13.58
CA TYR A 88 4.70 1.00 -14.75
C TYR A 88 3.99 -0.33 -14.51
N PHE A 89 2.70 -0.37 -14.76
CA PHE A 89 1.86 -1.56 -14.59
C PHE A 89 1.38 -2.07 -15.95
N PRO A 90 1.96 -3.18 -16.44
CA PRO A 90 1.63 -3.73 -17.75
C PRO A 90 0.16 -4.10 -17.90
N GLU A 91 -0.48 -4.59 -16.81
CA GLU A 91 -1.88 -5.00 -16.79
C GLU A 91 -2.83 -3.82 -17.08
N LEU A 92 -2.49 -2.66 -16.56
CA LEU A 92 -3.23 -1.43 -16.78
C LEU A 92 -2.79 -0.67 -18.02
N LYS A 93 -1.61 -1.01 -18.58
CA LYS A 93 -0.89 -0.21 -19.60
C LYS A 93 -0.72 1.24 -19.15
N LYS A 94 -0.44 1.44 -17.86
CA LYS A 94 -0.32 2.76 -17.24
C LYS A 94 0.97 2.90 -16.44
N ARG A 95 1.55 4.09 -16.53
CA ARG A 95 2.55 4.57 -15.58
C ARG A 95 1.84 5.32 -14.45
N ILE A 96 2.06 4.86 -13.24
CA ILE A 96 1.49 5.48 -12.05
C ILE A 96 2.56 6.35 -11.39
N PHE A 97 2.22 7.61 -11.15
CA PHE A 97 2.99 8.56 -10.36
C PHE A 97 2.30 8.73 -9.02
N LEU A 98 3.00 8.44 -7.94
CA LEU A 98 2.53 8.62 -6.56
C LEU A 98 3.29 9.80 -5.95
N VAL A 99 2.59 10.84 -5.54
CA VAL A 99 3.14 12.01 -4.85
C VAL A 99 2.61 12.01 -3.43
N THR A 100 3.49 11.81 -2.46
CA THR A 100 3.11 11.61 -1.06
C THR A 100 3.63 12.74 -0.18
N PHE A 101 2.74 13.44 0.48
CA PHE A 101 3.06 14.57 1.36
C PHE A 101 3.17 14.12 2.81
N ARG A 102 4.25 14.56 3.47
CA ARG A 102 4.43 14.36 4.90
C ARG A 102 3.48 15.24 5.68
N GLY A 103 2.88 14.70 6.73
CA GLY A 103 2.16 15.46 7.73
C GLY A 103 3.10 16.18 8.71
N SER A 104 2.54 16.79 9.77
CA SER A 104 3.33 17.44 10.83
C SER A 104 4.22 16.42 11.54
N ALA A 105 5.50 16.77 11.75
CA ALA A 105 6.46 15.91 12.45
C ALA A 105 6.20 15.89 13.96
N ASN A 106 5.64 16.98 14.52
CA ASN A 106 5.37 17.15 15.94
C ASN A 106 3.89 17.41 16.20
N LYS A 107 3.31 16.68 17.15
CA LYS A 107 1.91 16.91 17.62
C LYS A 107 1.69 18.33 18.15
N LYS A 108 2.76 19.00 18.65
CA LYS A 108 2.71 20.42 19.10
C LYS A 108 2.57 21.39 17.93
N ASP A 109 3.23 21.13 16.81
CA ASP A 109 3.14 21.99 15.59
C ASP A 109 1.72 21.92 15.01
N TRP A 110 1.04 20.80 15.20
CA TRP A 110 -0.32 20.61 14.74
C TRP A 110 -1.32 21.55 15.41
N SER A 111 -1.22 21.73 16.74
CA SER A 111 -2.10 22.64 17.49
C SER A 111 -1.85 24.12 17.20
N ILE A 112 -0.62 24.48 16.79
CA ILE A 112 -0.22 25.85 16.45
C ILE A 112 -0.61 26.20 15.01
N ASN A 113 -0.55 25.23 14.10
CA ASN A 113 -0.95 25.40 12.69
C ASN A 113 -2.46 25.39 12.46
N LEU A 114 -3.24 24.99 13.45
CA LEU A 114 -4.70 25.06 13.50
C LEU A 114 -5.26 26.46 13.76
N ARG A 115 -4.48 27.52 13.54
CA ARG A 115 -5.05 28.87 13.46
C ARG A 115 -6.04 28.87 12.30
N THR A 116 -7.33 28.85 12.63
CA THR A 116 -8.50 28.59 11.81
C THR A 116 -8.83 29.67 10.79
N HIS A 117 -7.83 30.43 10.36
CA HIS A 117 -7.97 31.41 9.30
C HIS A 117 -8.24 30.70 7.98
N ARG A 118 -9.28 31.15 7.31
CA ARG A 118 -9.59 30.73 5.93
C ARG A 118 -9.20 31.84 4.96
N VAL A 119 -8.85 31.45 3.76
CA VAL A 119 -8.64 32.35 2.60
C VAL A 119 -9.62 31.97 1.51
N ASN A 120 -10.02 32.94 0.67
CA ASN A 120 -10.87 32.66 -0.46
C ASN A 120 -10.19 31.69 -1.43
N TYR A 121 -10.98 30.83 -2.07
CA TYR A 121 -10.50 29.82 -3.00
C TYR A 121 -11.12 30.00 -4.39
N GLY A 122 -10.26 29.94 -5.42
CA GLY A 122 -10.65 30.03 -6.83
C GLY A 122 -9.44 30.35 -7.71
N GLY A 123 -9.69 30.69 -8.95
CA GLY A 123 -8.69 31.02 -9.95
C GLY A 123 -8.20 29.83 -10.76
N SER A 124 -7.79 30.10 -11.99
CA SER A 124 -7.23 29.10 -12.94
C SER A 124 -5.76 29.36 -13.24
N THR A 125 -5.19 30.43 -12.72
CA THR A 125 -3.76 30.74 -12.76
C THR A 125 -3.24 31.06 -11.37
N LEU A 126 -1.92 30.91 -11.18
CA LEU A 126 -1.29 31.20 -9.90
C LEU A 126 -1.51 32.65 -9.44
N ALA A 127 -1.49 33.61 -10.39
CA ALA A 127 -1.71 35.02 -10.10
C ALA A 127 -3.14 35.30 -9.62
N GLU A 128 -4.16 34.68 -10.23
CA GLU A 128 -5.55 34.77 -9.78
C GLU A 128 -5.75 34.13 -8.40
N MET A 129 -5.13 32.95 -8.16
CA MET A 129 -5.19 32.24 -6.87
C MET A 129 -4.60 33.10 -5.75
N ASP A 130 -3.45 33.76 -6.01
CA ASP A 130 -2.78 34.65 -5.07
C ASP A 130 -3.58 35.92 -4.79
N ALA A 131 -4.13 36.55 -5.83
CA ALA A 131 -4.93 37.76 -5.68
C ALA A 131 -6.16 37.47 -4.80
N LEU A 132 -6.88 36.38 -5.11
CA LEU A 132 -8.09 35.99 -4.40
C LEU A 132 -7.81 35.61 -2.94
N ALA A 133 -6.70 34.91 -2.66
CA ALA A 133 -6.33 34.53 -1.30
C ALA A 133 -5.97 35.71 -0.40
N LYS A 134 -5.61 36.86 -0.96
CA LYS A 134 -5.29 38.12 -0.24
C LYS A 134 -6.51 39.01 0.03
N GLU A 135 -7.60 38.74 -0.66
CA GLU A 135 -8.82 39.50 -0.45
C GLU A 135 -9.49 39.20 0.90
N PRO A 136 -10.25 40.13 1.47
CA PRO A 136 -11.08 39.84 2.63
C PRO A 136 -11.99 38.65 2.39
N LEU A 137 -12.16 37.82 3.42
CA LEU A 137 -12.96 36.60 3.30
C LEU A 137 -14.40 36.94 2.90
N ARG A 138 -14.85 36.35 1.80
CA ARG A 138 -16.19 36.54 1.27
C ARG A 138 -17.15 35.55 1.92
N LYS A 139 -18.24 36.07 2.48
CA LYS A 139 -19.26 35.25 3.16
C LYS A 139 -20.01 34.39 2.14
N GLY A 140 -20.09 33.08 2.40
CA GLY A 140 -20.81 32.13 1.54
C GLY A 140 -20.03 31.65 0.31
N GLU A 141 -18.85 32.21 0.03
CA GLU A 141 -18.00 31.81 -1.08
C GLU A 141 -17.03 30.68 -0.69
N PRO A 142 -16.49 29.92 -1.67
CA PRO A 142 -15.49 28.91 -1.44
C PRO A 142 -14.25 29.45 -0.71
N ALA A 143 -13.89 28.80 0.40
CA ALA A 143 -12.74 29.19 1.18
C ALA A 143 -12.06 27.96 1.77
N VAL A 144 -10.72 28.03 1.91
CA VAL A 144 -9.89 26.95 2.41
C VAL A 144 -9.03 27.40 3.58
N HIS A 145 -8.52 26.44 4.34
CA HIS A 145 -7.62 26.70 5.47
C HIS A 145 -6.33 27.38 5.00
N SER A 146 -5.99 28.54 5.55
CA SER A 146 -4.86 29.35 5.10
C SER A 146 -3.50 28.63 5.21
N GLY A 147 -3.30 27.84 6.27
CA GLY A 147 -2.08 27.04 6.46
C GLY A 147 -1.91 25.94 5.39
N PHE A 148 -2.99 25.25 5.03
CA PHE A 148 -2.94 24.26 3.95
C PHE A 148 -2.71 24.91 2.59
N ASN A 149 -3.35 26.09 2.38
CA ASN A 149 -3.13 26.86 1.15
C ASN A 149 -1.66 27.31 1.03
N ALA A 150 -1.05 27.82 2.10
CA ALA A 150 0.36 28.22 2.10
C ALA A 150 1.32 27.04 1.85
N TYR A 151 0.99 25.86 2.43
CA TYR A 151 1.75 24.64 2.17
C TYR A 151 1.69 24.27 0.67
N VAL A 152 0.49 24.19 0.13
CA VAL A 152 0.27 23.82 -1.29
C VAL A 152 0.86 24.87 -2.24
N ASP A 153 0.73 26.16 -1.94
CA ASP A 153 1.34 27.24 -2.72
C ASP A 153 2.87 27.09 -2.80
N THR A 154 3.53 26.76 -1.68
CA THR A 154 4.95 26.46 -1.68
C THR A 154 5.30 25.31 -2.63
N VAL A 155 4.56 24.20 -2.58
CA VAL A 155 4.78 23.04 -3.47
C VAL A 155 4.52 23.42 -4.93
N MET A 156 3.47 24.19 -5.20
CA MET A 156 3.13 24.63 -6.56
C MET A 156 4.27 25.44 -7.19
N ARG A 157 4.78 26.45 -6.49
CA ARG A 157 5.85 27.33 -6.98
C ARG A 157 7.18 26.62 -7.14
N THR A 158 7.49 25.70 -6.26
CA THR A 158 8.81 25.08 -6.23
C THR A 158 8.93 23.78 -7.02
N SER A 159 7.82 23.09 -7.30
CA SER A 159 7.87 21.75 -7.90
C SER A 159 6.84 21.48 -8.97
N VAL A 160 5.68 22.12 -8.94
CA VAL A 160 4.56 21.83 -9.84
C VAL A 160 4.60 22.71 -11.08
N LEU A 161 4.93 23.99 -10.90
CA LEU A 161 4.88 25.02 -11.96
C LEU A 161 6.30 25.45 -12.36
N ASP A 162 6.48 25.82 -13.61
CA ASP A 162 7.64 26.54 -14.11
C ASP A 162 7.52 28.06 -13.89
N ASP A 163 8.52 28.82 -14.34
CA ASP A 163 8.56 30.29 -14.18
C ASP A 163 7.44 31.01 -14.97
N LYS A 164 6.81 30.31 -15.91
CA LYS A 164 5.67 30.82 -16.69
C LYS A 164 4.31 30.41 -16.09
N GLY A 165 4.32 29.70 -14.94
CA GLY A 165 3.14 29.20 -14.28
C GLY A 165 2.49 27.98 -14.97
N GLN A 166 3.24 27.29 -15.82
CA GLN A 166 2.77 26.07 -16.49
C GLN A 166 3.22 24.82 -15.73
N LEU A 167 2.43 23.74 -15.83
CA LEU A 167 2.80 22.44 -15.24
C LEU A 167 4.16 21.95 -15.77
N ARG A 168 5.01 21.46 -14.88
CA ARG A 168 6.34 20.92 -15.24
C ARG A 168 6.55 19.50 -14.74
N GLY A 169 7.62 18.87 -15.22
CA GLY A 169 8.07 17.56 -14.74
C GLY A 169 6.98 16.49 -14.84
N VAL A 170 6.80 15.74 -13.76
CA VAL A 170 5.80 14.65 -13.69
C VAL A 170 4.37 15.16 -13.80
N PHE A 171 4.07 16.38 -13.34
CA PHE A 171 2.75 16.98 -13.42
C PHE A 171 2.36 17.27 -14.86
N LYS A 172 3.27 17.84 -15.65
CA LYS A 172 3.10 18.03 -17.10
C LYS A 172 2.96 16.69 -17.82
N ALA A 173 3.82 15.73 -17.50
CA ALA A 173 3.78 14.39 -18.12
C ALA A 173 2.42 13.71 -17.92
N VAL A 174 1.81 13.82 -16.75
CA VAL A 174 0.48 13.27 -16.48
C VAL A 174 -0.61 14.05 -17.20
N ALA A 175 -0.52 15.38 -17.24
CA ALA A 175 -1.51 16.21 -17.93
C ALA A 175 -1.56 15.94 -19.46
N GLU A 176 -0.42 15.62 -20.07
CA GLU A 176 -0.30 15.45 -21.53
C GLU A 176 -0.45 14.00 -22.00
N ARG A 177 -0.10 13.00 -21.18
CA ARG A 177 0.00 11.59 -21.58
C ARG A 177 -1.20 10.77 -21.14
N SER A 178 -1.86 10.10 -22.07
CA SER A 178 -3.01 9.22 -21.78
C SER A 178 -2.65 7.93 -21.02
N ASP A 179 -1.37 7.52 -21.06
CA ASP A 179 -0.87 6.34 -20.37
C ASP A 179 -0.32 6.64 -18.95
N ALA A 180 -0.51 7.86 -18.44
CA ALA A 180 -0.06 8.29 -17.14
C ALA A 180 -1.24 8.62 -16.21
N ILE A 181 -1.10 8.22 -14.94
CA ILE A 181 -2.05 8.52 -13.86
C ILE A 181 -1.25 9.04 -12.66
N MET A 182 -1.78 10.02 -11.97
CA MET A 182 -1.22 10.56 -10.73
C MET A 182 -2.13 10.21 -9.54
N ILE A 183 -1.49 9.71 -8.49
CA ILE A 183 -2.10 9.53 -7.18
C ILE A 183 -1.40 10.52 -6.24
N LEU A 184 -2.14 11.44 -5.67
CA LEU A 184 -1.66 12.28 -4.57
C LEU A 184 -2.04 11.61 -3.26
N SER A 185 -1.14 11.59 -2.30
CA SER A 185 -1.43 10.98 -1.00
C SER A 185 -0.77 11.74 0.14
N GLY A 186 -1.23 11.46 1.34
CA GLY A 186 -0.66 12.00 2.57
C GLY A 186 -1.47 11.64 3.79
N HIS A 187 -0.81 11.71 4.94
CA HIS A 187 -1.41 11.47 6.24
C HIS A 187 -1.56 12.79 7.00
N SER A 188 -2.66 12.96 7.73
CA SER A 188 -2.89 14.15 8.55
C SER A 188 -2.87 15.44 7.72
N LEU A 189 -2.03 16.43 8.08
CA LEU A 189 -1.75 17.63 7.30
C LEU A 189 -1.34 17.32 5.85
N GLY A 190 -0.52 16.27 5.64
CA GLY A 190 -0.13 15.83 4.29
C GLY A 190 -1.30 15.38 3.44
N GLY A 191 -2.31 14.74 4.05
CA GLY A 191 -3.56 14.37 3.37
C GLY A 191 -4.43 15.58 3.00
N ALA A 192 -4.45 16.60 3.85
CA ALA A 192 -5.09 17.87 3.52
C ALA A 192 -4.37 18.59 2.38
N ALA A 193 -3.03 18.60 2.39
CA ALA A 193 -2.21 19.16 1.30
C ALA A 193 -2.44 18.41 -0.02
N ALA A 194 -2.46 17.08 0.00
CA ALA A 194 -2.76 16.25 -1.17
C ALA A 194 -4.15 16.56 -1.76
N THR A 195 -5.16 16.70 -0.89
CA THR A 195 -6.53 17.03 -1.30
C THR A 195 -6.59 18.41 -1.95
N LEU A 196 -5.98 19.41 -1.34
CA LEU A 196 -6.00 20.76 -1.86
C LEU A 196 -5.17 20.91 -3.14
N LEU A 197 -3.99 20.28 -3.22
CA LEU A 197 -3.19 20.26 -4.44
C LEU A 197 -3.94 19.54 -5.57
N GLY A 198 -4.63 18.43 -5.28
CA GLY A 198 -5.45 17.74 -6.28
C GLY A 198 -6.46 18.67 -6.93
N GLN A 199 -7.15 19.47 -6.13
CA GLN A 199 -8.10 20.46 -6.64
C GLN A 199 -7.41 21.56 -7.45
N ARG A 200 -6.26 22.08 -6.98
CA ARG A 200 -5.45 23.07 -7.72
C ARG A 200 -4.97 22.55 -9.08
N LEU A 201 -4.58 21.27 -9.15
CA LEU A 201 -4.18 20.66 -10.42
C LEU A 201 -5.35 20.60 -11.42
N LEU A 202 -6.57 20.30 -10.96
CA LEU A 202 -7.76 20.34 -11.81
C LEU A 202 -8.06 21.77 -12.29
N ASP A 203 -7.88 22.78 -11.44
CA ASP A 203 -8.04 24.19 -11.80
C ASP A 203 -6.99 24.63 -12.84
N LEU A 204 -5.81 24.02 -12.83
CA LEU A 204 -4.72 24.22 -13.80
C LEU A 204 -4.85 23.33 -15.05
N GLY A 205 -5.96 22.65 -15.25
CA GLY A 205 -6.25 21.86 -16.45
C GLY A 205 -5.79 20.39 -16.43
N MET A 206 -5.42 19.83 -15.27
CA MET A 206 -5.17 18.40 -15.16
C MET A 206 -6.46 17.62 -15.45
N PRO A 207 -6.46 16.63 -16.36
CA PRO A 207 -7.65 15.83 -16.64
C PRO A 207 -8.11 15.03 -15.39
N PRO A 208 -9.38 15.12 -14.99
CA PRO A 208 -9.88 14.46 -13.78
C PRO A 208 -9.67 12.95 -13.76
N GLU A 209 -9.79 12.29 -14.90
CA GLU A 209 -9.62 10.84 -15.05
C GLU A 209 -8.17 10.38 -14.88
N ARG A 210 -7.23 11.31 -14.82
CA ARG A 210 -5.79 11.03 -14.60
C ARG A 210 -5.32 11.36 -13.19
N LEU A 211 -6.23 11.80 -12.34
CA LEU A 211 -5.91 12.25 -10.99
C LEU A 211 -6.79 11.55 -9.96
N CYS A 212 -6.16 11.00 -8.95
CA CYS A 212 -6.82 10.46 -7.76
C CYS A 212 -6.11 10.96 -6.51
N VAL A 213 -6.85 11.16 -5.44
CA VAL A 213 -6.30 11.49 -4.12
C VAL A 213 -6.67 10.40 -3.13
N VAL A 214 -5.69 9.94 -2.35
CA VAL A 214 -5.87 9.00 -1.24
C VAL A 214 -5.35 9.68 0.02
N SER A 215 -6.24 10.04 0.94
CA SER A 215 -5.86 10.74 2.17
C SER A 215 -6.14 9.88 3.41
N PHE A 216 -5.20 9.87 4.36
CA PHE A 216 -5.28 9.12 5.59
C PHE A 216 -5.42 10.06 6.78
N GLY A 217 -6.47 9.92 7.57
CA GLY A 217 -6.68 10.70 8.78
C GLY A 217 -6.66 12.22 8.56
N ALA A 218 -6.99 12.69 7.36
CA ALA A 218 -6.88 14.10 7.00
C ALA A 218 -8.05 14.94 7.54
N PRO A 219 -7.79 16.17 8.04
CA PRO A 219 -8.85 17.13 8.37
C PRO A 219 -9.52 17.67 7.10
N ALA A 220 -10.70 18.28 7.24
CA ALA A 220 -11.38 19.00 6.16
C ALA A 220 -10.55 20.19 5.68
N VAL A 221 -10.47 20.41 4.38
CA VAL A 221 -9.60 21.44 3.79
C VAL A 221 -10.27 22.79 3.60
N GLY A 222 -11.60 22.82 3.47
CA GLY A 222 -12.35 24.02 3.16
C GLY A 222 -13.76 24.04 3.75
N ASN A 223 -14.47 25.13 3.50
CA ASN A 223 -15.83 25.32 3.96
C ASN A 223 -16.85 24.54 3.13
N GLU A 224 -18.12 24.66 3.49
CA GLU A 224 -19.22 23.98 2.78
C GLU A 224 -19.34 24.46 1.33
N ALA A 225 -19.15 25.75 1.08
CA ALA A 225 -19.19 26.30 -0.29
C ALA A 225 -18.06 25.69 -1.15
N PHE A 226 -16.86 25.52 -0.60
CA PHE A 226 -15.77 24.82 -1.28
C PHE A 226 -16.12 23.36 -1.57
N ALA A 227 -16.62 22.62 -0.56
CA ALA A 227 -16.99 21.22 -0.73
C ALA A 227 -18.08 21.02 -1.79
N ASN A 228 -19.09 21.89 -1.82
CA ASN A 228 -20.19 21.86 -2.79
C ASN A 228 -19.73 22.22 -4.22
N ALA A 229 -18.88 23.23 -4.36
CA ALA A 229 -18.42 23.70 -5.68
C ALA A 229 -17.39 22.75 -6.33
N TYR A 230 -16.55 22.12 -5.51
CA TYR A 230 -15.37 21.40 -6.01
C TYR A 230 -15.35 19.91 -5.69
N GLY A 231 -16.15 19.45 -4.72
CA GLY A 231 -16.09 18.08 -4.21
C GLY A 231 -16.39 16.99 -5.24
N SER A 232 -17.23 17.27 -6.24
CA SER A 232 -17.57 16.31 -7.32
C SER A 232 -16.51 16.23 -8.43
N ARG A 233 -15.59 17.18 -8.50
CA ARG A 233 -14.58 17.26 -9.56
C ARG A 233 -13.37 16.36 -9.29
N LEU A 234 -13.08 16.10 -8.03
CA LEU A 234 -11.90 15.38 -7.58
C LEU A 234 -12.26 13.96 -7.14
N ARG A 235 -11.63 12.96 -7.74
CA ARG A 235 -11.69 11.61 -7.22
C ARG A 235 -10.85 11.52 -5.94
N LEU A 236 -11.52 11.56 -4.80
CA LEU A 236 -10.91 11.56 -3.47
C LEU A 236 -11.39 10.36 -2.66
N LEU A 237 -10.46 9.48 -2.28
CA LEU A 237 -10.65 8.40 -1.32
C LEU A 237 -10.16 8.89 0.05
N ARG A 238 -11.07 9.07 0.97
CA ARG A 238 -10.81 9.53 2.34
C ARG A 238 -10.81 8.36 3.31
N ILE A 239 -9.62 7.94 3.70
CA ILE A 239 -9.44 6.86 4.66
C ILE A 239 -9.43 7.46 6.06
N THR A 240 -10.34 7.02 6.91
CA THR A 240 -10.39 7.44 8.31
C THR A 240 -10.53 6.23 9.23
N ASN A 241 -10.02 6.38 10.43
CA ASN A 241 -10.26 5.44 11.52
C ASN A 241 -11.41 5.97 12.41
N THR A 242 -12.27 5.08 12.86
CA THR A 242 -13.43 5.43 13.69
C THR A 242 -13.08 6.18 14.97
N ALA A 243 -11.92 5.91 15.51
CA ALA A 243 -11.45 6.48 16.78
C ALA A 243 -10.47 7.65 16.60
N ASP A 244 -10.08 7.98 15.34
CA ASP A 244 -9.20 9.10 15.05
C ASP A 244 -9.96 10.44 15.17
N PRO A 245 -9.57 11.34 16.10
CA PRO A 245 -10.25 12.62 16.27
C PRO A 245 -9.90 13.64 15.18
N VAL A 246 -8.79 13.46 14.47
CA VAL A 246 -8.23 14.46 13.56
C VAL A 246 -9.13 14.74 12.34
N PRO A 247 -9.73 13.76 11.65
CA PRO A 247 -10.61 14.03 10.53
C PRO A 247 -11.81 14.92 10.85
N GLY A 248 -12.31 14.85 12.08
CA GLY A 248 -13.43 15.66 12.57
C GLY A 248 -13.04 16.97 13.27
N SER A 249 -11.75 17.17 13.55
CA SER A 249 -11.30 18.24 14.46
C SER A 249 -11.71 19.66 14.02
N LEU A 250 -11.52 20.02 12.75
CA LEU A 250 -11.86 21.36 12.25
C LEU A 250 -13.37 21.61 12.22
N GLN A 251 -14.16 20.56 11.99
CA GLN A 251 -15.61 20.64 12.01
C GLN A 251 -16.15 20.80 13.42
N THR A 252 -15.60 20.02 14.35
CA THR A 252 -16.07 19.97 15.74
C THR A 252 -15.66 21.18 16.57
N PHE A 253 -14.38 21.62 16.45
CA PHE A 253 -13.84 22.66 17.31
C PHE A 253 -14.00 24.07 16.73
N PHE A 254 -14.06 24.21 15.41
CA PHE A 254 -14.01 25.53 14.76
C PHE A 254 -15.20 25.83 13.87
N GLY A 255 -15.98 24.82 13.52
CA GLY A 255 -17.13 24.96 12.64
C GLY A 255 -16.80 25.42 11.23
N GLY A 256 -17.76 25.39 10.34
CA GLY A 256 -17.65 25.95 9.00
C GLY A 256 -16.69 25.24 8.05
N TYR A 257 -16.22 24.02 8.39
CA TYR A 257 -15.47 23.15 7.49
C TYR A 257 -16.34 21.95 7.08
N LYS A 258 -16.15 21.46 5.85
CA LYS A 258 -16.92 20.35 5.29
C LYS A 258 -16.01 19.36 4.61
N GLN A 259 -16.16 18.08 4.95
CA GLN A 259 -15.52 16.97 4.23
C GLN A 259 -16.29 16.64 2.95
N PHE A 260 -15.58 16.14 1.92
CA PHE A 260 -16.14 15.65 0.67
C PHE A 260 -15.37 14.42 0.19
N GLY A 261 -15.78 13.82 -0.92
CA GLY A 261 -15.17 12.61 -1.50
C GLY A 261 -15.71 11.32 -0.86
N GLN A 262 -15.26 10.19 -1.39
CA GLN A 262 -15.66 8.86 -0.93
C GLN A 262 -15.03 8.59 0.44
N HIS A 263 -15.87 8.28 1.43
CA HIS A 263 -15.44 8.00 2.79
C HIS A 263 -15.27 6.49 3.01
N ILE A 264 -14.05 6.05 3.27
CA ILE A 264 -13.70 4.68 3.65
C ILE A 264 -13.29 4.71 5.12
N LYS A 265 -14.01 3.94 5.93
CA LYS A 265 -13.89 3.99 7.39
C LYS A 265 -13.36 2.66 7.91
N TYR A 266 -12.19 2.72 8.55
CA TYR A 266 -11.61 1.58 9.25
C TYR A 266 -12.06 1.58 10.71
N SER A 267 -12.41 0.39 11.22
CA SER A 267 -12.79 0.21 12.63
C SER A 267 -11.64 -0.44 13.38
N LEU A 268 -10.91 0.36 14.17
CA LEU A 268 -9.85 -0.16 15.04
C LEU A 268 -10.45 -0.92 16.20
N SER A 269 -9.93 -2.11 16.45
CA SER A 269 -10.10 -2.73 17.75
C SER A 269 -9.30 -1.93 18.79
N PRO A 270 -9.91 -1.55 19.93
CA PRO A 270 -9.21 -0.85 21.03
C PRO A 270 -7.97 -1.60 21.55
N GLN A 271 -7.91 -2.91 21.29
CA GLN A 271 -6.79 -3.77 21.72
C GLN A 271 -5.53 -3.62 20.86
N ILE A 272 -5.63 -3.00 19.66
CA ILE A 272 -4.55 -2.98 18.68
C ILE A 272 -3.71 -1.70 18.78
N SER A 273 -4.29 -0.56 19.15
CA SER A 273 -3.54 0.70 19.28
C SER A 273 -4.17 1.67 20.26
N ASN A 274 -3.33 2.30 21.09
CA ASN A 274 -3.69 3.46 21.91
C ASN A 274 -3.56 4.79 21.15
N ILE A 275 -2.94 4.79 19.95
CA ILE A 275 -2.72 5.98 19.13
C ILE A 275 -3.52 5.86 17.84
N GLN A 276 -4.72 6.41 17.89
CA GLN A 276 -5.74 6.26 16.85
C GLN A 276 -5.44 7.07 15.57
N HIS A 277 -4.51 8.01 15.64
CA HIS A 277 -4.05 8.84 14.51
C HIS A 277 -2.68 8.41 13.98
N ASP A 278 -2.24 7.19 14.24
CA ASP A 278 -0.94 6.70 13.78
C ASP A 278 -1.02 6.17 12.35
N MET A 279 -0.09 6.57 11.49
CA MET A 279 -0.04 6.11 10.10
C MET A 279 0.20 4.61 9.98
N ALA A 280 0.91 4.00 10.93
CA ALA A 280 1.13 2.55 10.95
C ALA A 280 -0.18 1.76 11.02
N MET A 281 -1.17 2.29 11.74
CA MET A 281 -2.51 1.67 11.79
C MET A 281 -3.24 1.77 10.46
N TYR A 282 -3.16 2.91 9.80
CA TYR A 282 -3.73 3.09 8.47
C TYR A 282 -3.06 2.16 7.45
N PHE A 283 -1.75 1.95 7.57
CA PHE A 283 -1.02 1.02 6.72
C PHE A 283 -1.49 -0.43 6.93
N ASP A 284 -1.50 -0.91 8.17
CA ASP A 284 -1.92 -2.27 8.50
C ASP A 284 -3.33 -2.57 7.98
N TYR A 285 -4.28 -1.65 8.20
CA TYR A 285 -5.65 -1.80 7.71
C TYR A 285 -5.74 -1.75 6.19
N SER A 286 -4.96 -0.88 5.54
CA SER A 286 -4.97 -0.80 4.08
C SER A 286 -4.45 -2.07 3.42
N VAL A 287 -3.43 -2.69 4.00
CA VAL A 287 -2.92 -3.98 3.53
C VAL A 287 -3.94 -5.09 3.78
N GLY A 288 -4.54 -5.14 4.99
CA GLY A 288 -5.58 -6.11 5.31
C GLY A 288 -6.81 -5.99 4.40
N ASP A 289 -7.27 -4.77 4.13
CA ASP A 289 -8.40 -4.49 3.24
C ASP A 289 -8.10 -4.89 1.79
N PHE A 290 -6.85 -4.68 1.34
CA PHE A 290 -6.40 -5.17 0.04
C PHE A 290 -6.43 -6.71 -0.03
N TYR A 291 -5.94 -7.42 0.99
CA TYR A 291 -5.98 -8.88 1.01
C TYR A 291 -7.41 -9.45 1.04
N ASN A 292 -8.31 -8.81 1.77
CA ASN A 292 -9.72 -9.20 1.77
C ASN A 292 -10.35 -9.05 0.37
N GLU A 293 -10.03 -7.99 -0.34
CA GLU A 293 -10.52 -7.78 -1.70
C GLU A 293 -9.84 -8.74 -2.69
N TYR A 294 -8.55 -9.01 -2.52
CA TYR A 294 -7.85 -10.03 -3.31
C TYR A 294 -8.56 -11.38 -3.20
N ASP A 295 -8.93 -11.81 -1.99
CA ASP A 295 -9.67 -13.07 -1.78
C ASP A 295 -11.03 -13.05 -2.46
N ARG A 296 -11.72 -11.93 -2.42
CA ARG A 296 -12.98 -11.77 -3.11
C ARG A 296 -12.82 -11.90 -4.63
N GLN A 297 -11.76 -11.33 -5.21
CA GLN A 297 -11.48 -11.45 -6.64
C GLN A 297 -11.06 -12.88 -7.03
N VAL A 298 -10.35 -13.59 -6.15
CA VAL A 298 -10.02 -15.01 -6.33
C VAL A 298 -11.30 -15.85 -6.28
N ALA A 299 -12.18 -15.65 -5.32
CA ALA A 299 -13.46 -16.36 -5.21
C ALA A 299 -14.37 -16.12 -6.43
N LEU A 300 -14.27 -14.96 -7.05
CA LEU A 300 -14.98 -14.63 -8.30
C LEU A 300 -14.29 -15.15 -9.56
N GLY A 301 -13.16 -15.86 -9.44
CA GLY A 301 -12.40 -16.38 -10.58
C GLY A 301 -11.73 -15.29 -11.44
N ARG A 302 -11.59 -14.06 -10.90
CA ARG A 302 -10.98 -12.92 -11.63
C ARG A 302 -9.47 -12.88 -11.47
N ILE A 303 -8.95 -13.39 -10.37
CA ILE A 303 -7.52 -13.49 -10.07
C ILE A 303 -7.20 -14.95 -9.76
N PHE A 304 -6.05 -15.44 -10.21
CA PHE A 304 -5.49 -16.70 -9.73
C PHE A 304 -4.58 -16.42 -8.53
N PRO A 305 -4.73 -17.16 -7.41
CA PRO A 305 -3.80 -17.06 -6.32
C PRO A 305 -2.42 -17.55 -6.76
N MET A 306 -1.38 -17.04 -6.11
CA MET A 306 -0.03 -17.60 -6.31
C MET A 306 -0.05 -19.09 -5.97
N SER A 307 0.42 -19.91 -6.90
CA SER A 307 0.52 -21.36 -6.71
C SER A 307 1.38 -21.67 -5.49
N ASP A 308 1.11 -22.78 -4.80
CA ASP A 308 1.97 -23.28 -3.74
C ASP A 308 3.24 -23.95 -4.29
N ARG A 309 3.33 -24.14 -5.58
CA ARG A 309 4.53 -24.61 -6.27
C ARG A 309 4.79 -23.81 -7.53
N LYS A 310 6.02 -23.31 -7.65
CA LYS A 310 6.55 -22.65 -8.84
C LYS A 310 7.90 -23.25 -9.18
N MET A 311 8.11 -23.59 -10.42
CA MET A 311 9.38 -24.09 -10.92
C MET A 311 9.86 -23.20 -12.08
N THR A 312 11.07 -22.69 -11.93
CA THR A 312 11.78 -21.96 -12.98
C THR A 312 12.97 -22.78 -13.42
N VAL A 313 13.07 -23.06 -14.72
CA VAL A 313 14.14 -23.88 -15.29
C VAL A 313 15.52 -23.33 -14.90
N GLY A 314 16.40 -24.20 -14.42
CA GLY A 314 17.75 -23.84 -14.00
C GLY A 314 17.86 -23.06 -12.68
N LYS A 315 16.76 -22.96 -11.93
CA LYS A 315 16.77 -22.37 -10.57
C LYS A 315 16.52 -23.43 -9.53
N PRO A 316 17.33 -23.45 -8.45
CA PRO A 316 17.15 -24.40 -7.35
C PRO A 316 15.76 -24.32 -6.72
N MET A 317 15.23 -25.47 -6.32
CA MET A 317 13.94 -25.60 -5.67
C MET A 317 14.09 -25.39 -4.15
N VAL A 318 13.31 -24.50 -3.58
CA VAL A 318 13.29 -24.23 -2.14
C VAL A 318 12.01 -24.77 -1.52
N ALA A 319 12.12 -25.71 -0.58
CA ALA A 319 11.00 -26.12 0.26
C ALA A 319 10.78 -25.06 1.35
N LEU A 320 9.61 -24.45 1.35
CA LEU A 320 9.24 -23.36 2.23
C LEU A 320 8.30 -23.85 3.33
N TRP A 321 8.78 -23.80 4.57
CA TRP A 321 8.02 -24.15 5.76
C TRP A 321 7.74 -22.90 6.59
N ILE A 322 6.47 -22.52 6.73
CA ILE A 322 6.07 -21.33 7.52
C ILE A 322 5.26 -21.80 8.73
N PHE A 323 5.76 -21.46 9.91
CA PHE A 323 5.13 -21.76 11.18
C PHE A 323 4.67 -20.48 11.89
N GLU A 324 3.59 -20.59 12.61
CA GLU A 324 3.04 -19.53 13.44
C GLU A 324 2.88 -20.05 14.86
N SER A 325 3.36 -19.28 15.84
CA SER A 325 3.27 -19.69 17.24
C SER A 325 1.83 -19.59 17.77
N GLU A 326 1.54 -20.40 18.79
CA GLU A 326 0.26 -20.29 19.52
C GLU A 326 0.10 -18.94 20.24
N ASN A 327 1.21 -18.28 20.58
CA ASN A 327 1.18 -16.95 21.17
C ASN A 327 0.72 -15.91 20.16
N LEU A 328 1.20 -15.98 18.92
CA LEU A 328 0.78 -15.06 17.86
C LEU A 328 -0.72 -15.16 17.59
N LYS A 329 -1.29 -16.36 17.61
CA LYS A 329 -2.73 -16.58 17.44
C LYS A 329 -3.60 -15.92 18.52
N LYS A 330 -3.02 -15.66 19.71
CA LYS A 330 -3.70 -14.94 20.81
C LYS A 330 -3.64 -13.43 20.67
N LEU A 331 -2.82 -12.92 19.74
CA LEU A 331 -2.67 -11.51 19.49
C LEU A 331 -3.70 -11.08 18.45
N ALA A 332 -4.39 -9.97 18.70
CA ALA A 332 -5.27 -9.39 17.71
C ALA A 332 -4.45 -8.86 16.54
N THR A 333 -4.51 -9.51 15.41
CA THR A 333 -3.91 -9.07 14.15
C THR A 333 -5.00 -8.64 13.17
N ILE A 334 -4.70 -7.66 12.33
CA ILE A 334 -5.65 -7.13 11.34
C ILE A 334 -5.81 -8.10 10.18
N MET A 335 -4.77 -8.90 9.92
CA MET A 335 -4.76 -9.87 8.84
C MET A 335 -3.99 -11.13 9.24
N ASP A 336 -4.10 -12.16 8.42
CA ASP A 336 -3.28 -13.38 8.53
C ASP A 336 -1.82 -13.08 8.18
N LEU A 337 -0.98 -12.86 9.21
CA LEU A 337 0.45 -12.56 9.07
C LEU A 337 1.21 -13.72 8.45
N LYS A 338 0.83 -14.96 8.73
CA LYS A 338 1.45 -16.13 8.12
C LYS A 338 1.25 -16.13 6.61
N ARG A 339 0.05 -15.82 6.15
CA ARG A 339 -0.23 -15.68 4.73
C ARG A 339 0.60 -14.56 4.10
N PHE A 340 0.66 -13.40 4.74
CA PHE A 340 1.47 -12.28 4.28
C PHE A 340 2.94 -12.70 4.10
N VAL A 341 3.53 -13.33 5.12
CA VAL A 341 4.90 -13.83 5.08
C VAL A 341 5.10 -14.87 3.99
N THR A 342 4.16 -15.81 3.85
CA THR A 342 4.21 -16.85 2.81
C THR A 342 4.24 -16.23 1.42
N ASP A 343 3.37 -15.25 1.17
CA ASP A 343 3.29 -14.57 -0.12
C ASP A 343 4.56 -13.77 -0.44
N GLU A 344 5.17 -13.14 0.57
CA GLU A 344 6.45 -12.46 0.41
C GLU A 344 7.58 -13.42 0.04
N TYR A 345 7.68 -14.59 0.70
CA TYR A 345 8.68 -15.59 0.33
C TYR A 345 8.43 -16.19 -1.06
N LYS A 346 7.18 -16.42 -1.45
CA LYS A 346 6.83 -16.85 -2.82
C LYS A 346 7.32 -15.87 -3.89
N ARG A 347 7.30 -14.57 -3.59
CA ARG A 347 7.82 -13.53 -4.50
C ARG A 347 9.35 -13.49 -4.54
N MET A 348 10.00 -13.75 -3.40
CA MET A 348 11.47 -13.75 -3.31
C MET A 348 12.11 -14.92 -4.04
N LEU A 349 11.42 -16.05 -4.12
CA LEU A 349 11.98 -17.32 -4.60
C LEU A 349 11.57 -17.58 -6.05
N PRO A 350 12.51 -17.73 -6.99
CA PRO A 350 12.20 -18.05 -8.38
C PRO A 350 11.62 -19.45 -8.55
N SER A 351 12.05 -20.41 -7.70
CA SER A 351 11.46 -21.75 -7.61
C SER A 351 11.22 -22.11 -6.15
N TYR A 352 10.02 -22.54 -5.85
CA TYR A 352 9.62 -22.90 -4.49
C TYR A 352 8.51 -23.93 -4.47
N MET A 353 8.39 -24.58 -3.33
CA MET A 353 7.21 -25.34 -2.94
C MET A 353 6.85 -25.03 -1.49
N VAL A 354 5.62 -24.64 -1.25
CA VAL A 354 5.09 -24.45 0.11
C VAL A 354 4.77 -25.83 0.67
N MET A 355 5.40 -26.17 1.77
CA MET A 355 5.21 -27.47 2.40
C MET A 355 4.02 -27.41 3.36
N ASP A 356 3.10 -28.36 3.20
CA ASP A 356 1.91 -28.41 4.03
C ASP A 356 2.20 -29.01 5.41
N LYS A 357 1.40 -28.56 6.37
CA LYS A 357 1.46 -28.84 7.81
C LYS A 357 0.87 -30.18 8.25
N SER A 358 0.47 -31.06 7.37
CA SER A 358 -0.09 -32.38 7.76
C SER A 358 0.93 -33.28 8.49
N LEU A 359 1.84 -32.64 9.23
CA LEU A 359 2.72 -33.28 10.17
C LEU A 359 1.94 -33.49 11.46
N GLY A 360 1.81 -34.72 11.92
CA GLY A 360 1.22 -35.04 13.23
C GLY A 360 1.88 -34.24 14.36
N LYS A 361 1.28 -34.23 15.54
CA LYS A 361 1.75 -33.42 16.69
C LYS A 361 3.24 -33.59 17.06
N ASP A 362 3.87 -34.70 16.64
CA ASP A 362 5.27 -35.05 16.93
C ASP A 362 6.23 -34.76 15.76
N ALA A 363 5.76 -34.16 14.67
CA ALA A 363 6.45 -34.11 13.38
C ALA A 363 7.19 -32.81 13.11
N TYR A 364 7.53 -32.06 14.12
CA TYR A 364 8.46 -30.91 14.01
C TYR A 364 9.93 -31.33 14.19
N ALA A 365 10.21 -32.64 14.20
CA ALA A 365 11.58 -33.10 14.22
C ALA A 365 12.27 -32.64 12.93
N HIS A 366 13.42 -31.99 13.07
CA HIS A 366 14.24 -31.51 11.96
C HIS A 366 14.41 -32.55 10.86
N GLN A 367 14.61 -33.83 11.26
CA GLN A 367 14.76 -34.95 10.34
C GLN A 367 13.55 -35.18 9.44
N ASP A 368 12.33 -35.03 9.96
CA ASP A 368 11.09 -35.20 9.16
C ASP A 368 10.92 -34.10 8.15
N ILE A 369 11.24 -32.86 8.53
CA ILE A 369 11.24 -31.71 7.61
C ILE A 369 12.23 -31.94 6.48
N VAL A 370 13.46 -32.36 6.80
CA VAL A 370 14.52 -32.65 5.81
C VAL A 370 14.08 -33.76 4.88
N GLN A 371 13.61 -34.87 5.43
CA GLN A 371 13.23 -36.07 4.66
C GLN A 371 12.05 -35.70 3.68
N LYS A 372 11.03 -35.03 4.16
CA LYS A 372 9.88 -34.61 3.33
C LYS A 372 10.28 -33.63 2.25
N SER A 373 11.13 -32.66 2.56
CA SER A 373 11.63 -31.69 1.58
C SER A 373 12.44 -32.36 0.49
N ARG A 374 13.32 -33.29 0.84
CA ARG A 374 14.11 -34.09 -0.12
C ARG A 374 13.22 -34.97 -1.00
N PHE A 375 12.25 -35.65 -0.38
CA PHE A 375 11.32 -36.47 -1.14
C PHE A 375 10.50 -35.66 -2.15
N ALA A 376 10.18 -34.40 -1.82
CA ALA A 376 9.49 -33.47 -2.71
C ALA A 376 10.42 -32.85 -3.81
N GLY A 377 11.74 -33.12 -3.75
CA GLY A 377 12.73 -32.64 -4.74
C GLY A 377 13.27 -31.25 -4.46
N ALA A 378 13.40 -30.87 -3.19
CA ALA A 378 13.99 -29.58 -2.81
C ALA A 378 15.52 -29.65 -2.77
N ASP A 379 16.17 -28.61 -3.30
CA ASP A 379 17.63 -28.39 -3.21
C ASP A 379 17.99 -27.66 -1.92
N TYR A 380 17.06 -26.82 -1.41
CA TYR A 380 17.20 -26.07 -0.16
C TYR A 380 15.92 -26.16 0.66
N ILE A 381 16.08 -26.01 1.98
CA ILE A 381 14.97 -26.02 2.93
C ILE A 381 15.00 -24.71 3.71
N LEU A 382 13.95 -23.92 3.58
CA LEU A 382 13.78 -22.67 4.31
C LEU A 382 12.67 -22.85 5.34
N ILE A 383 13.02 -22.73 6.60
CA ILE A 383 12.08 -22.77 7.73
C ILE A 383 11.94 -21.37 8.26
N CYS A 384 10.70 -20.89 8.36
CA CYS A 384 10.38 -19.59 8.91
C CYS A 384 9.35 -19.71 10.03
N GLY A 385 9.65 -19.13 11.19
CA GLY A 385 8.77 -19.03 12.35
C GLY A 385 8.33 -17.58 12.56
N ILE A 386 7.04 -17.37 12.82
CA ILE A 386 6.49 -16.09 13.24
C ILE A 386 5.99 -16.25 14.67
N ASP A 387 6.54 -15.46 15.57
CA ASP A 387 6.14 -15.49 16.99
C ASP A 387 5.79 -14.08 17.48
N GLY A 388 4.94 -14.03 18.50
CA GLY A 388 4.56 -12.80 19.18
C GLY A 388 4.52 -13.01 20.68
N TYR A 389 5.18 -12.14 21.44
CA TYR A 389 5.17 -12.21 22.89
C TYR A 389 5.07 -10.84 23.54
N ARG A 390 4.39 -10.80 24.69
CA ARG A 390 4.36 -9.61 25.55
C ARG A 390 5.52 -9.63 26.52
N GLN A 391 6.21 -8.50 26.64
CA GLN A 391 7.10 -8.28 27.76
C GLN A 391 6.29 -7.86 28.98
N PRO A 392 6.47 -8.51 30.16
CA PRO A 392 5.65 -8.22 31.35
C PRO A 392 5.71 -6.79 31.87
N GLN A 393 6.74 -6.04 31.52
CA GLN A 393 7.01 -4.67 32.03
C GLN A 393 6.97 -3.58 30.96
N ALA A 394 6.58 -3.89 29.72
CA ALA A 394 6.58 -2.92 28.64
C ALA A 394 5.17 -2.75 28.02
N ASP A 395 4.81 -1.50 27.75
CA ASP A 395 3.69 -1.20 26.86
C ASP A 395 4.01 -1.71 25.45
N GLY A 396 3.26 -2.71 25.00
CA GLY A 396 3.43 -3.32 23.69
C GLY A 396 3.88 -4.79 23.75
N TRP A 397 4.23 -5.29 22.61
CA TRP A 397 4.66 -6.67 22.41
C TRP A 397 5.70 -6.75 21.28
N TYR A 398 6.40 -7.88 21.19
CA TYR A 398 7.39 -8.13 20.16
C TYR A 398 6.82 -9.10 19.15
N LEU A 399 7.06 -8.81 17.87
CA LEU A 399 6.95 -9.75 16.77
C LEU A 399 8.35 -10.19 16.37
N THR A 400 8.57 -11.49 16.24
CA THR A 400 9.80 -12.06 15.70
C THR A 400 9.53 -12.81 14.41
N LEU A 401 10.46 -12.70 13.50
CA LEU A 401 10.56 -13.51 12.30
C LEU A 401 11.88 -14.27 12.38
N ASP A 402 11.79 -15.56 12.65
CA ASP A 402 12.93 -16.46 12.71
C ASP A 402 13.03 -17.20 11.39
N GLN A 403 14.21 -17.21 10.77
CA GLN A 403 14.44 -18.01 9.57
C GLN A 403 15.68 -18.85 9.70
N ALA A 404 15.64 -20.08 9.20
CA ALA A 404 16.75 -20.98 9.10
C ALA A 404 16.78 -21.63 7.72
N LEU A 405 17.94 -21.56 7.07
CA LEU A 405 18.19 -22.14 5.75
C LEU A 405 19.06 -23.37 5.90
N PHE A 406 18.67 -24.45 5.25
CA PHE A 406 19.39 -25.71 5.20
C PHE A 406 19.61 -26.16 3.76
N ASP A 407 20.68 -26.93 3.53
CA ASP A 407 20.86 -27.64 2.27
C ASP A 407 19.97 -28.90 2.22
N GLU A 408 20.03 -29.62 1.11
CA GLU A 408 19.26 -30.85 0.88
C GLU A 408 19.62 -31.99 1.86
N GLN A 409 20.83 -31.96 2.48
CA GLN A 409 21.25 -32.90 3.50
C GLN A 409 20.79 -32.51 4.91
N GLY A 410 20.19 -31.35 5.08
CA GLY A 410 19.74 -30.82 6.36
C GLY A 410 20.85 -30.14 7.17
N ARG A 411 21.99 -29.78 6.55
CA ARG A 411 23.02 -28.99 7.21
C ARG A 411 22.59 -27.51 7.18
N MET A 412 22.64 -26.88 8.34
CA MET A 412 22.27 -25.46 8.45
C MET A 412 23.31 -24.59 7.76
N LEU A 413 22.85 -23.73 6.84
CA LEU A 413 23.67 -22.77 6.12
C LEU A 413 23.66 -21.41 6.81
N THR A 414 22.51 -20.98 7.28
CA THR A 414 22.36 -19.73 8.05
C THR A 414 21.10 -19.76 8.90
N MET A 415 21.10 -18.95 9.95
CA MET A 415 19.94 -18.71 10.80
C MET A 415 19.91 -17.25 11.24
N SER A 416 18.74 -16.65 11.25
CA SER A 416 18.54 -15.32 11.79
C SER A 416 17.23 -15.23 12.57
N SER A 417 17.25 -14.38 13.59
CA SER A 417 16.08 -14.02 14.39
C SER A 417 15.92 -12.51 14.39
N LEU A 418 14.86 -12.03 13.80
CA LEU A 418 14.61 -10.63 13.56
C LEU A 418 13.37 -10.19 14.33
N GLY A 419 13.57 -9.49 15.43
CA GLY A 419 12.51 -9.00 16.29
C GLY A 419 12.24 -7.51 16.10
N ARG A 420 10.97 -7.14 16.17
CA ARG A 420 10.51 -5.75 16.22
C ARG A 420 9.52 -5.56 17.36
N LYS A 421 9.73 -4.50 18.11
CA LYS A 421 8.78 -4.09 19.13
C LYS A 421 7.59 -3.42 18.45
N VAL A 422 6.42 -4.00 18.62
CA VAL A 422 5.16 -3.35 18.25
C VAL A 422 4.81 -2.36 19.33
N LEU A 423 5.02 -1.10 19.02
CA LEU A 423 4.62 0.03 19.83
C LEU A 423 3.31 0.60 19.27
N PRO A 424 2.69 1.54 20.01
CA PRO A 424 1.61 2.33 19.41
C PRO A 424 1.96 2.98 18.07
N ALA A 425 3.25 3.20 17.77
CA ALA A 425 3.74 3.81 16.55
C ALA A 425 4.18 2.82 15.45
N ILE A 426 4.19 1.52 15.70
CA ILE A 426 4.56 0.49 14.72
C ILE A 426 3.45 -0.57 14.71
N GLY A 427 2.82 -0.78 13.56
CA GLY A 427 1.80 -1.78 13.36
C GLY A 427 2.38 -3.20 13.17
N ASN A 428 1.51 -4.20 13.21
CA ASN A 428 1.91 -5.60 13.10
C ASN A 428 2.48 -5.93 11.71
N VAL A 429 1.82 -5.46 10.67
CA VAL A 429 2.24 -5.70 9.27
C VAL A 429 3.53 -4.95 8.99
N GLN A 430 3.67 -3.71 9.49
CA GLN A 430 4.90 -2.96 9.39
C GLN A 430 6.07 -3.70 10.05
N ALA A 431 5.89 -4.19 11.30
CA ALA A 431 6.93 -4.89 12.04
C ALA A 431 7.41 -6.16 11.31
N VAL A 432 6.48 -6.95 10.79
CA VAL A 432 6.80 -8.16 10.00
C VAL A 432 7.44 -7.78 8.67
N GLY A 433 6.95 -6.75 7.99
CA GLY A 433 7.52 -6.26 6.73
C GLY A 433 8.97 -5.80 6.87
N GLU A 434 9.30 -5.08 7.95
CA GLU A 434 10.68 -4.68 8.28
C GLU A 434 11.58 -5.90 8.51
N SER A 435 11.09 -6.90 9.25
CA SER A 435 11.82 -8.14 9.50
C SER A 435 12.04 -8.92 8.21
N LEU A 436 11.03 -9.01 7.33
CA LEU A 436 11.15 -9.65 6.02
C LEU A 436 12.18 -8.97 5.11
N MET A 437 12.28 -7.64 5.14
CA MET A 437 13.29 -6.91 4.36
C MET A 437 14.71 -7.25 4.80
N ALA A 438 14.94 -7.38 6.10
CA ALA A 438 16.23 -7.80 6.63
C ALA A 438 16.51 -9.27 6.29
N ALA A 439 15.53 -10.17 6.53
CA ALA A 439 15.61 -11.58 6.20
C ALA A 439 15.95 -11.85 4.72
N ARG A 440 15.36 -11.08 3.81
CA ARG A 440 15.63 -11.17 2.37
C ARG A 440 17.09 -10.84 2.02
N LYS A 441 17.67 -9.80 2.65
CA LYS A 441 19.07 -9.45 2.41
C LYS A 441 20.00 -10.58 2.84
N GLU A 442 19.72 -11.20 3.98
CA GLU A 442 20.52 -12.33 4.48
C GLU A 442 20.38 -13.57 3.58
N LEU A 443 19.16 -13.89 3.14
CA LEU A 443 18.96 -14.99 2.20
C LEU A 443 19.65 -14.73 0.86
N HIS A 444 19.58 -13.54 0.32
CA HIS A 444 20.26 -13.20 -0.93
C HIS A 444 21.76 -13.31 -0.83
N ALA A 445 22.35 -12.99 0.32
CA ALA A 445 23.79 -13.15 0.56
C ALA A 445 24.22 -14.62 0.51
N GLN A 446 23.37 -15.56 0.95
CA GLN A 446 23.63 -16.99 0.90
C GLN A 446 23.21 -17.63 -0.42
N LEU A 447 22.10 -17.16 -0.97
CA LEU A 447 21.48 -17.69 -2.18
C LEU A 447 21.29 -16.53 -3.18
N PRO A 448 22.28 -16.25 -4.05
CA PRO A 448 22.24 -15.10 -4.96
C PRO A 448 21.05 -15.12 -5.96
N PHE A 449 20.38 -16.26 -6.12
CA PHE A 449 19.18 -16.36 -6.94
C PHE A 449 17.90 -15.84 -6.24
N VAL A 450 17.93 -15.59 -4.93
CA VAL A 450 16.83 -14.95 -4.20
C VAL A 450 16.64 -13.53 -4.71
N LEU A 451 15.42 -13.19 -5.10
CA LEU A 451 15.12 -11.89 -5.68
C LEU A 451 15.06 -10.81 -4.59
N VAL A 452 15.76 -9.75 -4.79
CA VAL A 452 15.70 -8.54 -3.93
C VAL A 452 14.81 -7.45 -4.53
N GLN A 453 14.45 -7.61 -5.80
CA GLN A 453 13.57 -6.73 -6.54
C GLN A 453 12.58 -7.55 -7.36
N PHE A 454 11.32 -7.13 -7.37
CA PHE A 454 10.23 -7.81 -8.07
C PHE A 454 9.73 -6.97 -9.24
N GLU A 455 9.24 -7.66 -10.27
CA GLU A 455 8.43 -6.99 -11.28
C GLU A 455 7.10 -6.54 -10.67
N PRO A 456 6.61 -5.34 -11.01
CA PRO A 456 5.32 -4.88 -10.56
C PRO A 456 4.22 -5.74 -11.17
N GLU A 457 3.45 -6.38 -10.33
CA GLU A 457 2.37 -7.28 -10.75
C GLU A 457 1.13 -6.97 -9.92
N LEU A 458 0.07 -6.49 -10.57
CA LEU A 458 -1.21 -6.24 -9.89
C LEU A 458 -1.97 -7.55 -9.65
N TRP A 459 -1.88 -8.47 -10.60
CA TRP A 459 -2.46 -9.82 -10.50
C TRP A 459 -1.74 -10.77 -11.44
N GLN A 460 -1.73 -12.04 -11.09
CA GLN A 460 -1.21 -13.09 -11.98
C GLN A 460 -2.17 -13.31 -13.16
N LYS A 461 -1.60 -13.39 -14.36
CA LYS A 461 -2.32 -13.63 -15.61
C LYS A 461 -2.65 -15.10 -15.82
#